data_a69730f701fe1674e4cf5d390ee9cd9c
#
_entry.id   a69730f701fe1674e4cf5d390ee9cd9c
#
_cell.length_a   1.000
_cell.length_b   1.000
_cell.length_c   1.000
_cell.angle_alpha   90.00
_cell.angle_beta   90.00
_cell.angle_gamma   90.00
#
_symmetry.space_group_name_H-M   'P 1'
#
loop_
_entity.id
_entity.type
_entity.pdbx_description
1 polymer ?
#
loop_
_entity_poly.entity_id
_entity_poly.type
_entity_poly.pdbx_seq_one_letter_code
_entity_poly.pdbx_strand_id
1 'polypeptide(L)'
;MTAVRAIEVAGVPVRAAIIDLDGTLVDTLGDFHATLNRMLPEFDLPPVTREQVVLRIGKGSEYLVAQTLRIHLDDAAADALYPRAIDAYQRHYGAVNGSCSAVFDGVPEGLQRLHAAGLQLVCITNKPTVYARELLENKLLHAFFGAVHGGDAFARKKPDPLPLLEACRLLGVAPSQAIMIGDSRNDAQAASGAGCSVALATYGYNHGEPIRETPAVAYFDRLDALPLQT
;
A
#
# COMPACT_ATOMS: atom_id res chain seq x y z
N MET A 1 -27.88 -21.01 21.17
CA MET A 1 -26.67 -20.60 20.45
C MET A 1 -27.11 -19.55 19.45
N THR A 2 -26.87 -18.27 19.75
CA THR A 2 -27.11 -17.17 18.81
C THR A 2 -26.12 -17.35 17.65
N ALA A 3 -26.64 -17.51 16.43
CA ALA A 3 -25.81 -17.54 15.23
C ALA A 3 -25.02 -16.21 15.19
N VAL A 4 -23.70 -16.30 15.26
CA VAL A 4 -22.83 -15.13 15.03
C VAL A 4 -23.12 -14.71 13.59
N ARG A 5 -23.72 -13.52 13.41
CA ARG A 5 -23.94 -12.97 12.07
C ARG A 5 -22.59 -12.86 11.36
N ALA A 6 -22.55 -13.32 10.13
CA ALA A 6 -21.36 -13.14 9.29
C ALA A 6 -21.16 -11.65 9.01
N ILE A 7 -19.95 -11.17 9.20
CA ILE A 7 -19.56 -9.81 8.78
C ILE A 7 -19.39 -9.86 7.27
N GLU A 8 -20.07 -8.97 6.53
CA GLU A 8 -19.93 -8.87 5.09
C GLU A 8 -19.33 -7.52 4.69
N VAL A 9 -18.29 -7.56 3.88
CA VAL A 9 -17.73 -6.37 3.22
C VAL A 9 -18.03 -6.49 1.73
N ALA A 10 -18.75 -5.52 1.20
CA ALA A 10 -19.20 -5.50 -0.20
C ALA A 10 -19.93 -6.82 -0.62
N GLY A 11 -20.75 -7.39 0.27
CA GLY A 11 -21.48 -8.64 0.04
C GLY A 11 -20.64 -9.91 0.14
N VAL A 12 -19.39 -9.82 0.59
CA VAL A 12 -18.49 -10.96 0.80
C VAL A 12 -18.37 -11.26 2.29
N PRO A 13 -18.68 -12.49 2.76
CA PRO A 13 -18.48 -12.88 4.15
C PRO A 13 -16.99 -12.93 4.49
N VAL A 14 -16.56 -12.14 5.47
CA VAL A 14 -15.14 -12.03 5.84
C VAL A 14 -14.93 -12.03 7.36
N ARG A 15 -13.72 -12.35 7.77
CA ARG A 15 -13.24 -12.32 9.16
C ARG A 15 -12.01 -11.42 9.32
N ALA A 16 -11.35 -11.08 8.21
CA ALA A 16 -10.14 -10.26 8.20
C ALA A 16 -10.14 -9.29 7.03
N ALA A 17 -9.55 -8.12 7.23
CA ALA A 17 -9.19 -7.19 6.17
C ALA A 17 -7.67 -7.02 6.14
N ILE A 18 -7.09 -7.26 4.97
CA ILE A 18 -5.69 -7.00 4.63
C ILE A 18 -5.67 -5.67 3.90
N ILE A 19 -4.97 -4.67 4.42
CA ILE A 19 -5.08 -3.29 3.93
C ILE A 19 -3.70 -2.78 3.50
N ASP A 20 -3.62 -2.21 2.29
CA ASP A 20 -2.41 -1.53 1.83
C ASP A 20 -2.26 -0.16 2.51
N LEU A 21 -1.11 0.47 2.34
CA LEU A 21 -0.74 1.72 3.00
C LEU A 21 -0.68 2.89 2.02
N ASP A 22 0.32 2.87 1.10
CA ASP A 22 0.59 3.98 0.18
C ASP A 22 -0.48 4.04 -0.92
N GLY A 23 -1.23 5.14 -1.01
CA GLY A 23 -2.34 5.29 -1.96
C GLY A 23 -3.69 4.74 -1.47
N THR A 24 -3.69 3.99 -0.37
CA THR A 24 -4.91 3.42 0.22
C THR A 24 -5.29 4.10 1.54
N LEU A 25 -4.39 4.14 2.50
CA LEU A 25 -4.60 4.79 3.80
C LEU A 25 -4.00 6.20 3.83
N VAL A 26 -2.86 6.38 3.17
CA VAL A 26 -2.08 7.62 3.22
C VAL A 26 -1.69 8.05 1.81
N ASP A 27 -1.95 9.32 1.48
CA ASP A 27 -1.34 9.98 0.32
C ASP A 27 0.12 10.28 0.61
N THR A 28 1.00 9.42 0.13
CA THR A 28 2.44 9.48 0.33
C THR A 28 3.21 10.07 -0.85
N LEU A 29 2.51 10.54 -1.90
CA LEU A 29 3.13 11.13 -3.07
C LEU A 29 4.06 12.29 -2.71
N GLY A 30 3.68 13.12 -1.72
CA GLY A 30 4.50 14.23 -1.23
C GLY A 30 5.83 13.77 -0.63
N ASP A 31 5.83 12.70 0.17
CA ASP A 31 7.04 12.14 0.78
C ASP A 31 8.00 11.60 -0.29
N PHE A 32 7.48 10.82 -1.25
CA PHE A 32 8.27 10.27 -2.36
C PHE A 32 8.85 11.36 -3.24
N HIS A 33 8.04 12.35 -3.63
CA HIS A 33 8.48 13.48 -4.45
C HIS A 33 9.57 14.30 -3.75
N ALA A 34 9.40 14.64 -2.47
CA ALA A 34 10.40 15.39 -1.70
C ALA A 34 11.70 14.60 -1.56
N THR A 35 11.62 13.29 -1.29
CA THR A 35 12.79 12.44 -1.13
C THR A 35 13.59 12.32 -2.43
N LEU A 36 12.92 12.04 -3.54
CA LEU A 36 13.60 11.94 -4.84
C LEU A 36 14.28 13.24 -5.23
N ASN A 37 13.62 14.39 -5.01
CA ASN A 37 14.18 15.70 -5.33
C ASN A 37 15.25 16.19 -4.33
N ARG A 38 15.46 15.49 -3.20
CA ARG A 38 16.65 15.64 -2.36
C ARG A 38 17.80 14.71 -2.81
N MET A 39 17.47 13.53 -3.32
CA MET A 39 18.45 12.55 -3.80
C MET A 39 19.09 12.94 -5.14
N LEU A 40 18.27 13.36 -6.12
CA LEU A 40 18.73 13.59 -7.50
C LEU A 40 19.89 14.61 -7.63
N PRO A 41 19.92 15.75 -6.89
CA PRO A 41 21.04 16.68 -6.91
C PRO A 41 22.39 16.10 -6.46
N GLU A 42 22.41 15.04 -5.63
CA GLU A 42 23.67 14.38 -5.25
C GLU A 42 24.38 13.71 -6.44
N PHE A 43 23.68 13.56 -7.56
CA PHE A 43 24.15 12.92 -8.79
C PHE A 43 24.07 13.87 -10.00
N ASP A 44 23.95 15.17 -9.77
CA ASP A 44 23.81 16.19 -10.82
C ASP A 44 22.62 15.95 -11.77
N LEU A 45 21.56 15.28 -11.28
CA LEU A 45 20.34 14.99 -12.04
C LEU A 45 19.25 16.04 -11.77
N PRO A 46 18.48 16.44 -12.81
CA PRO A 46 17.40 17.41 -12.64
C PRO A 46 16.24 16.83 -11.79
N PRO A 47 15.40 17.70 -11.19
CA PRO A 47 14.27 17.27 -10.40
C PRO A 47 13.21 16.55 -11.24
N VAL A 48 12.39 15.73 -10.58
CA VAL A 48 11.20 15.07 -11.15
C VAL A 48 9.93 15.77 -10.70
N THR A 49 8.86 15.67 -11.51
CA THR A 49 7.54 16.22 -11.17
C THR A 49 6.69 15.19 -10.40
N ARG A 50 5.61 15.66 -9.76
CA ARG A 50 4.66 14.79 -9.06
C ARG A 50 4.00 13.78 -10.01
N GLU A 51 3.68 14.19 -11.24
CA GLU A 51 3.10 13.35 -12.29
C GLU A 51 4.06 12.23 -12.71
N GLN A 52 5.35 12.49 -12.74
CA GLN A 52 6.37 11.47 -13.02
C GLN A 52 6.50 10.47 -11.86
N VAL A 53 6.37 10.94 -10.62
CA VAL A 53 6.50 10.10 -9.42
C VAL A 53 5.29 9.19 -9.25
N VAL A 54 4.07 9.71 -9.39
CA VAL A 54 2.82 8.95 -9.15
C VAL A 54 2.73 7.67 -10.00
N LEU A 55 3.26 7.71 -11.22
CA LEU A 55 3.28 6.56 -12.13
C LEU A 55 4.20 5.41 -11.66
N ARG A 56 5.02 5.64 -10.64
CA ARG A 56 6.07 4.72 -10.16
C ARG A 56 5.88 4.23 -8.74
N ILE A 57 4.84 4.73 -8.04
CA ILE A 57 4.51 4.31 -6.66
C ILE A 57 3.84 2.93 -6.67
N GLY A 58 4.00 2.17 -5.58
CA GLY A 58 3.28 0.92 -5.32
C GLY A 58 4.08 -0.37 -5.54
N LYS A 59 5.29 -0.30 -6.15
CA LYS A 59 6.16 -1.47 -6.39
C LYS A 59 7.39 -1.51 -5.47
N GLY A 60 7.43 -0.66 -4.44
CA GLY A 60 8.53 -0.53 -3.48
C GLY A 60 9.59 0.48 -3.91
N SER A 61 10.47 0.82 -2.95
CA SER A 61 11.50 1.85 -3.12
C SER A 61 12.52 1.52 -4.19
N GLU A 62 12.88 0.25 -4.34
CA GLU A 62 13.85 -0.21 -5.35
C GLU A 62 13.35 0.11 -6.76
N TYR A 63 12.08 -0.22 -7.04
CA TYR A 63 11.46 0.08 -8.32
C TYR A 63 11.34 1.59 -8.55
N LEU A 64 10.88 2.33 -7.53
CA LEU A 64 10.72 3.77 -7.60
C LEU A 64 12.03 4.47 -7.97
N VAL A 65 13.13 4.16 -7.27
CA VAL A 65 14.45 4.75 -7.52
C VAL A 65 14.98 4.35 -8.90
N ALA A 66 14.95 3.05 -9.25
CA ALA A 66 15.42 2.58 -10.55
C ALA A 66 14.68 3.25 -11.71
N GLN A 67 13.34 3.36 -11.63
CA GLN A 67 12.55 4.00 -12.68
C GLN A 67 12.69 5.53 -12.69
N THR A 68 13.06 6.15 -11.58
CA THR A 68 13.34 7.60 -11.52
C THR A 68 14.66 7.91 -12.22
N LEU A 69 15.70 7.11 -12.02
CA LEU A 69 16.97 7.28 -12.73
C LEU A 69 16.81 7.18 -14.26
N ARG A 70 15.95 6.25 -14.72
CA ARG A 70 15.64 6.04 -16.15
C ARG A 70 14.84 7.18 -16.81
N ILE A 71 14.41 8.19 -16.05
CA ILE A 71 13.87 9.43 -16.62
C ILE A 71 15.01 10.25 -17.24
N HIS A 72 16.21 10.18 -16.68
CA HIS A 72 17.33 11.06 -16.99
C HIS A 72 18.51 10.34 -17.66
N LEU A 73 18.61 9.03 -17.51
CA LEU A 73 19.74 8.20 -17.91
C LEU A 73 19.28 7.04 -18.79
N ASP A 74 20.17 6.55 -19.64
CA ASP A 74 19.99 5.25 -20.28
C ASP A 74 20.08 4.09 -19.25
N ASP A 75 19.69 2.88 -19.67
CA ASP A 75 19.61 1.74 -18.78
C ASP A 75 20.97 1.40 -18.14
N ALA A 76 22.08 1.46 -18.91
CA ALA A 76 23.40 1.11 -18.40
C ALA A 76 23.89 2.10 -17.35
N ALA A 77 23.71 3.38 -17.58
CA ALA A 77 24.07 4.45 -16.64
C ALA A 77 23.18 4.43 -15.40
N ALA A 78 21.86 4.17 -15.57
CA ALA A 78 20.92 4.04 -14.46
C ALA A 78 21.28 2.83 -13.56
N ASP A 79 21.59 1.68 -14.15
CA ASP A 79 21.96 0.47 -13.39
C ASP A 79 23.31 0.65 -12.67
N ALA A 80 24.28 1.32 -13.29
CA ALA A 80 25.56 1.62 -12.65
C ALA A 80 25.42 2.59 -11.47
N LEU A 81 24.48 3.55 -11.55
CA LEU A 81 24.26 4.55 -10.50
C LEU A 81 23.37 4.00 -9.37
N TYR A 82 22.49 3.04 -9.67
CA TYR A 82 21.44 2.55 -8.77
C TYR A 82 21.90 2.22 -7.33
N PRO A 83 23.03 1.49 -7.09
CA PRO A 83 23.44 1.15 -5.72
C PRO A 83 23.68 2.38 -4.83
N ARG A 84 24.26 3.46 -5.41
CA ARG A 84 24.48 4.71 -4.70
C ARG A 84 23.21 5.51 -4.52
N ALA A 85 22.33 5.48 -5.52
CA ALA A 85 21.07 6.21 -5.50
C ALA A 85 20.08 5.63 -4.49
N ILE A 86 19.98 4.29 -4.37
CA ILE A 86 19.10 3.68 -3.38
C ILE A 86 19.56 3.97 -1.95
N ASP A 87 20.86 3.99 -1.68
CA ASP A 87 21.42 4.37 -0.38
C ASP A 87 21.12 5.85 -0.06
N ALA A 88 21.29 6.75 -1.04
CA ALA A 88 20.93 8.17 -0.88
C ALA A 88 19.43 8.34 -0.63
N TYR A 89 18.60 7.65 -1.40
CA TYR A 89 17.15 7.65 -1.22
C TYR A 89 16.75 7.25 0.19
N GLN A 90 17.29 6.14 0.72
CA GLN A 90 16.97 5.64 2.06
C GLN A 90 17.35 6.64 3.14
N ARG A 91 18.51 7.31 3.05
CA ARG A 91 18.93 8.37 3.98
C ARG A 91 17.93 9.53 4.00
N HIS A 92 17.53 10.01 2.81
CA HIS A 92 16.56 11.12 2.71
C HIS A 92 15.16 10.70 3.13
N TYR A 93 14.75 9.47 2.77
CA TYR A 93 13.41 8.98 3.07
C TYR A 93 13.18 8.86 4.59
N GLY A 94 14.17 8.40 5.35
CA GLY A 94 14.09 8.36 6.82
C GLY A 94 13.83 9.73 7.46
N ALA A 95 14.31 10.82 6.83
CA ALA A 95 14.07 12.18 7.32
C ALA A 95 12.74 12.80 6.82
N VAL A 96 12.11 12.22 5.79
CA VAL A 96 10.89 12.78 5.14
C VAL A 96 9.64 11.99 5.51
N ASN A 97 9.78 10.69 5.84
CA ASN A 97 8.67 9.76 6.04
C ASN A 97 7.57 10.33 6.95
N GLY A 98 6.40 10.55 6.40
CA GLY A 98 5.25 11.12 7.10
C GLY A 98 5.19 12.67 7.13
N SER A 99 6.23 13.39 6.66
CA SER A 99 6.29 14.87 6.77
C SER A 99 5.50 15.59 5.67
N CYS A 100 5.39 14.98 4.49
CA CYS A 100 4.73 15.56 3.32
C CYS A 100 3.53 14.72 2.86
N SER A 101 3.06 13.83 3.70
CA SER A 101 1.93 12.93 3.45
C SER A 101 0.72 13.27 4.30
N ALA A 102 -0.47 12.90 3.83
CA ALA A 102 -1.74 13.08 4.54
C ALA A 102 -2.55 11.78 4.56
N VAL A 103 -3.31 11.55 5.63
CA VAL A 103 -4.30 10.47 5.67
C VAL A 103 -5.43 10.84 4.72
N PHE A 104 -5.88 9.89 3.89
CA PHE A 104 -7.04 10.13 3.03
C PHE A 104 -8.33 10.32 3.84
N ASP A 105 -9.22 11.15 3.32
CA ASP A 105 -10.53 11.40 3.94
C ASP A 105 -11.33 10.11 4.11
N GLY A 106 -11.92 9.93 5.30
CA GLY A 106 -12.73 8.75 5.62
C GLY A 106 -11.93 7.51 6.03
N VAL A 107 -10.59 7.58 6.05
CA VAL A 107 -9.75 6.43 6.48
C VAL A 107 -9.88 6.15 7.97
N PRO A 108 -9.74 7.11 8.89
CA PRO A 108 -9.91 6.84 10.32
C PRO A 108 -11.29 6.24 10.65
N GLU A 109 -12.34 6.83 10.08
CA GLU A 109 -13.73 6.38 10.26
C GLU A 109 -13.95 4.98 9.68
N GLY A 110 -13.40 4.73 8.48
CA GLY A 110 -13.47 3.42 7.82
C GLY A 110 -12.77 2.32 8.63
N LEU A 111 -11.55 2.58 9.11
CA LEU A 111 -10.82 1.65 9.98
C LEU A 111 -11.57 1.39 11.28
N GLN A 112 -12.15 2.43 11.90
CA GLN A 112 -12.95 2.30 13.11
C GLN A 112 -14.19 1.43 12.86
N ARG A 113 -14.90 1.60 11.72
CA ARG A 113 -16.06 0.77 11.35
C ARG A 113 -15.67 -0.70 11.15
N LEU A 114 -14.58 -0.98 10.42
CA LEU A 114 -14.10 -2.35 10.19
C LEU A 114 -13.69 -3.01 11.52
N HIS A 115 -12.97 -2.30 12.37
CA HIS A 115 -12.55 -2.79 13.68
C HIS A 115 -13.72 -3.01 14.62
N ALA A 116 -14.67 -2.07 14.70
CA ALA A 116 -15.88 -2.18 15.54
C ALA A 116 -16.81 -3.33 15.10
N ALA A 117 -16.81 -3.67 13.81
CA ALA A 117 -17.50 -4.85 13.29
C ALA A 117 -16.84 -6.17 13.73
N GLY A 118 -15.63 -6.15 14.28
CA GLY A 118 -14.93 -7.34 14.76
C GLY A 118 -13.99 -7.97 13.72
N LEU A 119 -13.66 -7.27 12.62
CA LEU A 119 -12.67 -7.75 11.66
C LEU A 119 -11.26 -7.65 12.25
N GLN A 120 -10.45 -8.67 11.99
CA GLN A 120 -9.02 -8.63 12.24
C GLN A 120 -8.35 -7.80 11.13
N LEU A 121 -7.64 -6.73 11.49
CA LEU A 121 -7.00 -5.86 10.51
C LEU A 121 -5.48 -6.08 10.49
N VAL A 122 -4.90 -6.22 9.30
CA VAL A 122 -3.46 -6.31 9.07
C VAL A 122 -3.07 -5.38 7.93
N CYS A 123 -1.96 -4.66 8.09
CA CYS A 123 -1.39 -3.86 7.02
C CYS A 123 -0.35 -4.68 6.24
N ILE A 124 -0.52 -4.80 4.92
CA ILE A 124 0.43 -5.44 3.99
C ILE A 124 0.78 -4.46 2.88
N THR A 125 2.01 -3.98 2.88
CA THR A 125 2.49 -2.96 1.94
C THR A 125 3.81 -3.35 1.29
N ASN A 126 4.12 -2.78 0.11
CA ASN A 126 5.44 -2.93 -0.53
C ASN A 126 6.50 -1.94 0.02
N LYS A 127 6.08 -1.01 0.89
CA LYS A 127 6.98 -0.14 1.66
C LYS A 127 7.79 -0.96 2.66
N PRO A 128 9.08 -0.65 2.94
CA PRO A 128 9.84 -1.31 4.00
C PRO A 128 9.16 -1.22 5.35
N THR A 129 9.20 -2.32 6.14
CA THR A 129 8.44 -2.49 7.39
C THR A 129 8.70 -1.37 8.40
N VAL A 130 9.94 -0.94 8.55
CA VAL A 130 10.30 0.13 9.50
C VAL A 130 9.56 1.43 9.16
N TYR A 131 9.57 1.84 7.90
CA TYR A 131 8.90 3.07 7.45
C TYR A 131 7.38 2.96 7.45
N ALA A 132 6.84 1.76 7.19
CA ALA A 132 5.40 1.53 7.26
C ALA A 132 4.88 1.70 8.69
N ARG A 133 5.59 1.15 9.69
CA ARG A 133 5.24 1.29 11.11
C ARG A 133 5.34 2.73 11.58
N GLU A 134 6.46 3.39 11.33
CA GLU A 134 6.66 4.81 11.68
C GLU A 134 5.57 5.70 11.08
N LEU A 135 5.21 5.48 9.80
CA LEU A 135 4.17 6.25 9.13
C LEU A 135 2.81 6.05 9.78
N LEU A 136 2.43 4.79 10.07
CA LEU A 136 1.16 4.48 10.75
C LEU A 136 1.12 5.06 12.17
N GLU A 137 2.23 5.05 12.90
CA GLU A 137 2.34 5.67 14.23
C GLU A 137 2.19 7.19 14.14
N ASN A 138 2.94 7.84 13.24
CA ASN A 138 2.90 9.29 13.01
C ASN A 138 1.50 9.78 12.58
N LYS A 139 0.74 8.93 11.87
CA LYS A 139 -0.63 9.22 11.43
C LYS A 139 -1.71 8.72 12.40
N LEU A 140 -1.32 8.18 13.57
CA LEU A 140 -2.22 7.65 14.61
C LEU A 140 -3.14 6.50 14.12
N LEU A 141 -2.67 5.74 13.13
CA LEU A 141 -3.42 4.62 12.53
C LEU A 141 -2.92 3.24 13.02
N HIS A 142 -1.73 3.18 13.63
CA HIS A 142 -1.10 1.90 14.01
C HIS A 142 -1.97 1.04 14.92
N ALA A 143 -2.70 1.66 15.85
CA ALA A 143 -3.53 0.96 16.86
C ALA A 143 -4.68 0.13 16.26
N PHE A 144 -5.08 0.36 15.00
CA PHE A 144 -6.10 -0.43 14.33
C PHE A 144 -5.60 -1.81 13.88
N PHE A 145 -4.28 -1.98 13.74
CA PHE A 145 -3.70 -3.16 13.10
C PHE A 145 -3.10 -4.12 14.13
N GLY A 146 -3.50 -5.40 14.05
CA GLY A 146 -2.89 -6.47 14.82
C GLY A 146 -1.45 -6.80 14.36
N ALA A 147 -1.11 -6.49 13.11
CA ALA A 147 0.23 -6.62 12.55
C ALA A 147 0.45 -5.67 11.36
N VAL A 148 1.72 -5.31 11.12
CA VAL A 148 2.18 -4.50 9.99
C VAL A 148 3.39 -5.20 9.35
N HIS A 149 3.26 -5.57 8.09
CA HIS A 149 4.29 -6.24 7.31
C HIS A 149 4.60 -5.46 6.03
N GLY A 150 5.83 -5.05 5.89
CA GLY A 150 6.33 -4.35 4.71
C GLY A 150 6.84 -5.30 3.62
N GLY A 151 7.35 -4.72 2.54
CA GLY A 151 7.87 -5.44 1.39
C GLY A 151 9.12 -6.28 1.66
N ASP A 152 9.74 -6.10 2.82
CA ASP A 152 10.90 -6.82 3.34
C ASP A 152 10.55 -7.91 4.37
N ALA A 153 9.25 -8.06 4.72
CA ALA A 153 8.82 -9.02 5.73
C ALA A 153 8.78 -10.47 5.22
N PHE A 154 8.62 -10.66 3.92
CA PHE A 154 8.50 -11.98 3.29
C PHE A 154 9.43 -12.11 2.09
N ALA A 155 9.64 -13.33 1.60
CA ALA A 155 10.53 -13.59 0.47
C ALA A 155 10.09 -12.91 -0.86
N ARG A 156 8.83 -12.57 -0.98
CA ARG A 156 8.23 -11.89 -2.14
C ARG A 156 7.21 -10.87 -1.69
N LYS A 157 7.04 -9.80 -2.45
CA LYS A 157 6.10 -8.69 -2.21
C LYS A 157 4.98 -8.68 -3.25
N LYS A 158 3.90 -7.92 -3.03
CA LYS A 158 2.81 -7.75 -4.00
C LYS A 158 3.39 -7.28 -5.35
N PRO A 159 2.96 -7.83 -6.49
CA PRO A 159 1.72 -8.59 -6.74
C PRO A 159 1.80 -10.10 -6.47
N ASP A 160 2.91 -10.64 -5.92
CA ASP A 160 2.96 -12.04 -5.51
C ASP A 160 1.94 -12.29 -4.38
N PRO A 161 1.21 -13.42 -4.39
CA PRO A 161 0.22 -13.73 -3.35
C PRO A 161 0.81 -14.06 -1.98
N LEU A 162 2.10 -14.33 -1.89
CA LEU A 162 2.75 -14.81 -0.65
C LEU A 162 2.45 -13.93 0.57
N PRO A 163 2.54 -12.57 0.52
CA PRO A 163 2.27 -11.75 1.69
C PRO A 163 0.82 -11.90 2.22
N LEU A 164 -0.15 -12.07 1.31
CA LEU A 164 -1.55 -12.24 1.68
C LEU A 164 -1.82 -13.63 2.26
N LEU A 165 -1.21 -14.68 1.69
CA LEU A 165 -1.28 -16.04 2.22
C LEU A 165 -0.69 -16.13 3.62
N GLU A 166 0.47 -15.49 3.86
CA GLU A 166 1.08 -15.43 5.19
C GLU A 166 0.23 -14.61 6.17
N ALA A 167 -0.37 -13.50 5.74
CA ALA A 167 -1.31 -12.74 6.56
C ALA A 167 -2.51 -13.61 6.98
N CYS A 168 -3.13 -14.33 6.04
CA CYS A 168 -4.24 -15.25 6.36
C CYS A 168 -3.80 -16.34 7.34
N ARG A 169 -2.61 -16.93 7.16
CA ARG A 169 -2.05 -17.94 8.07
C ARG A 169 -1.84 -17.39 9.48
N LEU A 170 -1.28 -16.20 9.61
CA LEU A 170 -1.04 -15.53 10.90
C LEU A 170 -2.35 -15.18 11.62
N LEU A 171 -3.38 -14.80 10.86
CA LEU A 171 -4.71 -14.47 11.40
C LEU A 171 -5.60 -15.71 11.67
N GLY A 172 -5.19 -16.89 11.23
CA GLY A 172 -5.97 -18.12 11.37
C GLY A 172 -7.28 -18.10 10.57
N VAL A 173 -7.28 -17.48 9.39
CA VAL A 173 -8.43 -17.41 8.47
C VAL A 173 -8.12 -18.07 7.14
N ALA A 174 -9.14 -18.62 6.48
CA ALA A 174 -8.98 -19.04 5.08
C ALA A 174 -8.87 -17.80 4.17
N PRO A 175 -8.12 -17.84 3.04
CA PRO A 175 -8.06 -16.74 2.09
C PRO A 175 -9.43 -16.24 1.62
N SER A 176 -10.39 -17.14 1.40
CA SER A 176 -11.77 -16.80 1.05
C SER A 176 -12.55 -16.04 2.16
N GLN A 177 -12.01 -15.98 3.37
CA GLN A 177 -12.55 -15.22 4.51
C GLN A 177 -11.78 -13.91 4.75
N ALA A 178 -10.88 -13.53 3.85
CA ALA A 178 -10.14 -12.29 3.90
C ALA A 178 -10.47 -11.41 2.69
N ILE A 179 -10.49 -10.11 2.90
CA ILE A 179 -10.60 -9.12 1.83
C ILE A 179 -9.34 -8.27 1.79
N MET A 180 -8.74 -8.13 0.61
CA MET A 180 -7.72 -7.12 0.35
C MET A 180 -8.40 -5.78 0.09
N ILE A 181 -7.95 -4.74 0.75
CA ILE A 181 -8.33 -3.33 0.53
C ILE A 181 -7.08 -2.62 0.04
N GLY A 182 -7.10 -2.17 -1.20
CA GLY A 182 -5.95 -1.55 -1.85
C GLY A 182 -6.38 -0.51 -2.87
N ASP A 183 -5.44 -0.01 -3.68
CA ASP A 183 -5.69 1.03 -4.68
C ASP A 183 -5.10 0.68 -6.05
N SER A 184 -4.49 -0.49 -6.21
CA SER A 184 -3.72 -0.81 -7.40
C SER A 184 -3.95 -2.21 -7.96
N ARG A 185 -3.54 -2.41 -9.20
CA ARG A 185 -3.47 -3.73 -9.82
C ARG A 185 -2.58 -4.70 -9.04
N ASN A 186 -1.54 -4.22 -8.33
CA ASN A 186 -0.68 -5.07 -7.51
C ASN A 186 -1.47 -5.74 -6.39
N ASP A 187 -2.40 -5.02 -5.77
CA ASP A 187 -3.27 -5.54 -4.71
C ASP A 187 -4.26 -6.56 -5.25
N ALA A 188 -4.88 -6.24 -6.38
CA ALA A 188 -5.83 -7.13 -7.03
C ALA A 188 -5.19 -8.44 -7.51
N GLN A 189 -3.98 -8.38 -8.09
CA GLN A 189 -3.25 -9.56 -8.52
C GLN A 189 -2.82 -10.43 -7.33
N ALA A 190 -2.31 -9.81 -6.26
CA ALA A 190 -1.96 -10.53 -5.04
C ALA A 190 -3.19 -11.20 -4.41
N ALA A 191 -4.33 -10.50 -4.34
CA ALA A 191 -5.59 -11.04 -3.82
C ALA A 191 -6.10 -12.19 -4.66
N SER A 192 -6.14 -12.04 -5.98
CA SER A 192 -6.57 -13.11 -6.91
C SER A 192 -5.70 -14.35 -6.79
N GLY A 193 -4.36 -14.17 -6.76
CA GLY A 193 -3.42 -15.28 -6.59
C GLY A 193 -3.51 -15.98 -5.25
N ALA A 194 -3.92 -15.27 -4.19
CA ALA A 194 -4.12 -15.83 -2.84
C ALA A 194 -5.51 -16.46 -2.67
N GLY A 195 -6.49 -16.17 -3.53
CA GLY A 195 -7.89 -16.57 -3.35
C GLY A 195 -8.65 -15.68 -2.37
N CYS A 196 -8.19 -14.44 -2.17
CA CYS A 196 -8.88 -13.41 -1.41
C CYS A 196 -9.77 -12.57 -2.33
N SER A 197 -10.85 -12.00 -1.78
CA SER A 197 -11.59 -10.92 -2.44
C SER A 197 -10.79 -9.62 -2.38
N VAL A 198 -11.10 -8.65 -3.29
CA VAL A 198 -10.45 -7.34 -3.29
C VAL A 198 -11.47 -6.22 -3.46
N ALA A 199 -11.33 -5.16 -2.66
CA ALA A 199 -12.00 -3.87 -2.84
C ALA A 199 -10.95 -2.79 -3.13
N LEU A 200 -11.20 -1.90 -4.10
CA LEU A 200 -10.22 -0.96 -4.60
C LEU A 200 -10.65 0.49 -4.41
N ALA A 201 -9.77 1.29 -3.82
CA ALA A 201 -9.90 2.73 -3.72
C ALA A 201 -9.72 3.37 -5.11
N THR A 202 -10.56 4.39 -5.42
CA THR A 202 -10.52 5.09 -6.71
C THR A 202 -9.58 6.30 -6.69
N TYR A 203 -9.13 6.69 -5.51
CA TYR A 203 -8.31 7.89 -5.27
C TYR A 203 -6.79 7.63 -5.22
N GLY A 204 -6.36 6.37 -5.28
CA GLY A 204 -4.97 5.97 -5.08
C GLY A 204 -4.09 5.98 -6.34
N TYR A 205 -3.05 5.15 -6.35
CA TYR A 205 -1.98 5.16 -7.36
C TYR A 205 -1.97 3.86 -8.18
N ASN A 206 -2.66 3.83 -9.30
CA ASN A 206 -2.70 2.66 -10.18
C ASN A 206 -1.82 2.83 -11.44
N HIS A 207 -0.59 3.36 -11.27
CA HIS A 207 0.40 3.49 -12.35
C HIS A 207 -0.09 4.23 -13.60
N GLY A 208 -1.08 5.12 -13.45
CA GLY A 208 -1.72 5.84 -14.56
C GLY A 208 -2.79 5.05 -15.32
N GLU A 209 -3.11 3.82 -14.89
CA GLU A 209 -4.16 3.01 -15.47
C GLU A 209 -5.51 3.22 -14.76
N PRO A 210 -6.64 3.19 -15.49
CA PRO A 210 -7.96 3.31 -14.85
C PRO A 210 -8.21 2.16 -13.87
N ILE A 211 -8.39 2.48 -12.59
CA ILE A 211 -8.56 1.44 -11.55
C ILE A 211 -9.81 0.58 -11.78
N ARG A 212 -10.86 1.13 -12.38
CA ARG A 212 -12.11 0.41 -12.65
C ARG A 212 -11.99 -0.66 -13.75
N GLU A 213 -10.85 -0.74 -14.44
CA GLU A 213 -10.51 -1.83 -15.35
C GLU A 213 -9.86 -3.01 -14.62
N THR A 214 -9.46 -2.83 -13.36
CA THR A 214 -8.91 -3.89 -12.51
C THR A 214 -10.06 -4.60 -11.79
N PRO A 215 -10.29 -5.92 -11.97
CA PRO A 215 -11.40 -6.63 -11.35
C PRO A 215 -11.39 -6.54 -9.82
N ALA A 216 -12.54 -6.17 -9.23
CA ALA A 216 -12.74 -6.07 -7.79
C ALA A 216 -14.21 -6.35 -7.43
N VAL A 217 -14.47 -6.74 -6.19
CA VAL A 217 -15.86 -6.91 -5.69
C VAL A 217 -16.52 -5.57 -5.40
N ALA A 218 -15.72 -4.53 -5.12
CA ALA A 218 -16.20 -3.15 -4.95
C ALA A 218 -15.11 -2.13 -5.30
N TYR A 219 -15.55 -0.94 -5.68
CA TYR A 219 -14.73 0.27 -5.77
C TYR A 219 -15.32 1.31 -4.82
N PHE A 220 -14.46 2.07 -4.14
CA PHE A 220 -14.88 3.07 -3.16
C PHE A 220 -14.04 4.35 -3.30
N ASP A 221 -14.71 5.49 -3.08
CA ASP A 221 -14.09 6.81 -3.14
C ASP A 221 -13.67 7.31 -1.75
N ARG A 222 -14.11 6.63 -0.68
CA ARG A 222 -13.76 6.85 0.74
C ARG A 222 -13.87 5.53 1.47
N LEU A 223 -12.94 5.25 2.39
CA LEU A 223 -12.93 3.98 3.13
C LEU A 223 -14.16 3.83 4.03
N ASP A 224 -14.65 4.91 4.61
CA ASP A 224 -15.87 4.92 5.44
C ASP A 224 -17.15 4.68 4.63
N ALA A 225 -17.11 4.82 3.30
CA ALA A 225 -18.20 4.49 2.39
C ALA A 225 -18.20 3.04 1.90
N LEU A 226 -17.15 2.25 2.21
CA LEU A 226 -17.09 0.84 1.82
C LEU A 226 -18.28 0.09 2.45
N PRO A 227 -19.11 -0.64 1.65
CA PRO A 227 -20.27 -1.36 2.17
C PRO A 227 -19.87 -2.39 3.23
N LEU A 228 -20.40 -2.25 4.44
CA LEU A 228 -20.17 -3.12 5.59
C LEU A 228 -21.52 -3.50 6.22
N GLN A 229 -21.78 -4.79 6.37
CA GLN A 229 -22.97 -5.35 7.02
C GLN A 229 -22.53 -6.27 8.17
N THR A 230 -23.23 -6.20 9.32
CA THR A 230 -22.96 -6.96 10.54
C THR A 230 -24.20 -7.67 11.06
#